data_f8e2d1f8a779026e9a69145b2badcc36
#
_entry.id   f8e2d1f8a779026e9a69145b2badcc36
#
_cell.length_a   1.000
_cell.length_b   1.000
_cell.length_c   1.000
_cell.angle_alpha   90.00
_cell.angle_beta   90.00
_cell.angle_gamma   90.00
#
_symmetry.space_group_name_H-M   'P 1'
#
loop_
_entity.id
_entity.type
_entity.pdbx_description
1 polymer ?
#
loop_
_entity_poly.entity_id
_entity_poly.type
_entity_poly.pdbx_seq_one_letter_code
_entity_poly.pdbx_strand_id
1 'polypeptide(L)'
;MMDLIDIHLGRRLRRRRRILGLTQQQLAGACGVRFQQIQKYECAANRMSAARLWQLAEVLEVPVSYFYEGLGQESTIDKEPEPPEPHTGKETKDLIQAFYSLSERPRQKLLDLAKSLNETEPEVAGHAFP
;
A
#
# COMPACT_ATOMS: atom_id res chain seq x y z
N MET A 1 15.06 -13.50 17.65
CA MET A 1 15.13 -13.79 16.22
C MET A 1 13.80 -13.50 15.56
N MET A 2 13.82 -12.86 14.42
CA MET A 2 12.59 -12.51 13.74
C MET A 2 12.02 -13.73 13.02
N ASP A 3 10.71 -13.87 13.14
CA ASP A 3 9.98 -14.92 12.46
C ASP A 3 9.77 -14.54 11.00
N LEU A 4 9.92 -15.49 10.09
CA LEU A 4 9.71 -15.22 8.67
C LEU A 4 8.30 -14.76 8.38
N ILE A 5 7.33 -15.26 9.12
CA ILE A 5 5.95 -14.83 8.96
C ILE A 5 5.82 -13.36 9.36
N ASP A 6 6.42 -12.99 10.48
CA ASP A 6 6.35 -11.60 10.94
C ASP A 6 7.02 -10.65 9.95
N ILE A 7 8.14 -11.08 9.37
CA ILE A 7 8.83 -10.29 8.36
C ILE A 7 7.92 -10.08 7.14
N HIS A 8 7.28 -11.15 6.71
CA HIS A 8 6.38 -11.07 5.56
C HIS A 8 5.22 -10.11 5.82
N LEU A 9 4.58 -10.26 6.98
CA LEU A 9 3.46 -9.39 7.34
C LEU A 9 3.89 -7.93 7.42
N GLY A 10 5.06 -7.69 7.98
CA GLY A 10 5.58 -6.33 8.07
C GLY A 10 5.83 -5.71 6.71
N ARG A 11 6.37 -6.50 5.77
CA ARG A 11 6.60 -6.04 4.42
C ARG A 11 5.30 -5.72 3.69
N ARG A 12 4.29 -6.54 3.88
CA ARG A 12 2.99 -6.31 3.28
C ARG A 12 2.34 -5.04 3.83
N LEU A 13 2.48 -4.84 5.14
CA LEU A 13 2.00 -3.62 5.77
C LEU A 13 2.65 -2.39 5.16
N ARG A 14 3.96 -2.41 5.08
CA ARG A 14 4.72 -1.28 4.54
C ARG A 14 4.35 -1.02 3.09
N ARG A 15 4.23 -2.08 2.30
CA ARG A 15 3.90 -1.96 0.89
C ARG A 15 2.55 -1.27 0.70
N ARG A 16 1.53 -1.73 1.43
CA ARG A 16 0.21 -1.15 1.27
C ARG A 16 0.17 0.29 1.73
N ARG A 17 0.85 0.57 2.84
CA ARG A 17 0.94 1.94 3.33
C ARG A 17 1.53 2.87 2.28
N ARG A 18 2.61 2.43 1.63
CA ARG A 18 3.27 3.23 0.60
C ARG A 18 2.40 3.40 -0.63
N ILE A 19 1.70 2.37 -1.03
CA ILE A 19 0.79 2.45 -2.17
C ILE A 19 -0.26 3.52 -1.92
N LEU A 20 -0.76 3.62 -0.70
CA LEU A 20 -1.75 4.63 -0.35
C LEU A 20 -1.14 6.00 -0.06
N GLY A 21 0.18 6.11 -0.08
CA GLY A 21 0.84 7.39 0.15
C GLY A 21 0.79 7.84 1.60
N LEU A 22 0.62 6.92 2.53
CA LEU A 22 0.54 7.25 3.95
C LEU A 22 1.91 7.21 4.59
N THR A 23 2.16 8.16 5.50
CA THR A 23 3.34 8.07 6.36
C THR A 23 3.02 7.12 7.51
N GLN A 24 4.09 6.69 8.20
CA GLN A 24 3.89 5.86 9.39
C GLN A 24 3.07 6.59 10.44
N GLN A 25 3.27 7.90 10.56
CA GLN A 25 2.51 8.69 11.52
C GLN A 25 1.04 8.77 11.16
N GLN A 26 0.74 8.92 9.87
CA GLN A 26 -0.64 8.97 9.41
C GLN A 26 -1.36 7.65 9.67
N LEU A 27 -0.69 6.56 9.37
CA LEU A 27 -1.26 5.24 9.62
C LEU A 27 -1.47 5.02 11.12
N ALA A 28 -0.48 5.41 11.92
CA ALA A 28 -0.57 5.25 13.37
C ALA A 28 -1.75 6.04 13.92
N GLY A 29 -1.94 7.26 13.45
CA GLY A 29 -3.05 8.09 13.90
C GLY A 29 -4.38 7.47 13.57
N ALA A 30 -4.51 6.87 12.39
CA ALA A 30 -5.75 6.23 11.97
C ALA A 30 -6.07 5.00 12.82
N CYS A 31 -5.04 4.32 13.33
CA CYS A 31 -5.21 3.11 14.12
C CYS A 31 -5.21 3.37 15.62
N GLY A 32 -4.94 4.60 16.04
CA GLY A 32 -4.89 4.93 17.45
C GLY A 32 -3.67 4.36 18.17
N VAL A 33 -2.55 4.21 17.46
CA VAL A 33 -1.31 3.73 18.05
C VAL A 33 -0.20 4.74 17.79
N ARG A 34 0.93 4.54 18.46
CA ARG A 34 2.09 5.41 18.27
C ARG A 34 2.81 5.01 16.99
N PHE A 35 3.44 6.00 16.32
CA PHE A 35 4.10 5.70 15.07
C PHE A 35 5.29 4.75 15.27
N GLN A 36 5.93 4.77 16.44
CA GLN A 36 6.98 3.81 16.75
C GLN A 36 6.46 2.38 16.68
N GLN A 37 5.20 2.18 17.04
CA GLN A 37 4.61 0.85 16.97
C GLN A 37 4.46 0.39 15.52
N ILE A 38 4.02 1.29 14.63
CA ILE A 38 3.95 0.97 13.20
C ILE A 38 5.34 0.64 12.67
N GLN A 39 6.33 1.43 13.06
CA GLN A 39 7.71 1.19 12.68
C GLN A 39 8.16 -0.22 13.06
N LYS A 40 7.85 -0.62 14.29
CA LYS A 40 8.24 -1.92 14.80
C LYS A 40 7.49 -3.05 14.09
N TYR A 41 6.25 -2.83 13.71
CA TYR A 41 5.52 -3.82 12.92
C TYR A 41 6.15 -4.01 11.55
N GLU A 42 6.50 -2.91 10.90
CA GLU A 42 7.03 -2.98 9.53
C GLU A 42 8.40 -3.64 9.47
N CYS A 43 9.19 -3.50 10.52
CA CYS A 43 10.51 -4.13 10.55
C CYS A 43 10.50 -5.45 11.33
N ALA A 44 9.34 -5.93 11.73
CA ALA A 44 9.17 -7.19 12.44
C ALA A 44 9.82 -7.22 13.81
N ALA A 45 10.08 -6.06 14.39
CA ALA A 45 10.57 -5.99 15.75
C ALA A 45 9.49 -6.39 16.76
N ASN A 46 8.23 -6.14 16.43
CA ASN A 46 7.09 -6.54 17.22
C ASN A 46 6.12 -7.32 16.35
N ARG A 47 5.46 -8.29 16.97
CA ARG A 47 4.45 -9.10 16.30
C ARG A 47 3.10 -8.42 16.38
N MET A 48 2.35 -8.45 15.27
CA MET A 48 1.00 -7.92 15.26
C MET A 48 0.03 -8.95 15.79
N SER A 49 -0.83 -8.52 16.70
CA SER A 49 -1.91 -9.40 17.18
C SER A 49 -2.96 -9.53 16.08
N ALA A 50 -3.81 -10.53 16.21
CA ALA A 50 -4.91 -10.73 15.28
C ALA A 50 -5.82 -9.49 15.26
N ALA A 51 -6.08 -8.91 16.43
CA ALA A 51 -6.93 -7.73 16.52
C ALA A 51 -6.27 -6.54 15.80
N ARG A 52 -4.97 -6.37 15.99
CA ARG A 52 -4.27 -5.26 15.34
C ARG A 52 -4.26 -5.45 13.83
N LEU A 53 -4.05 -6.68 13.38
CA LEU A 53 -4.05 -6.98 11.96
C LEU A 53 -5.39 -6.63 11.33
N TRP A 54 -6.48 -6.94 12.01
CA TRP A 54 -7.81 -6.59 11.57
C TRP A 54 -7.98 -5.08 11.43
N GLN A 55 -7.53 -4.32 12.44
CA GLN A 55 -7.64 -2.88 12.42
C GLN A 55 -6.83 -2.26 11.29
N LEU A 56 -5.63 -2.77 11.09
CA LEU A 56 -4.77 -2.28 10.01
C LEU A 56 -5.39 -2.57 8.66
N ALA A 57 -5.97 -3.75 8.49
CA ALA A 57 -6.62 -4.12 7.24
C ALA A 57 -7.76 -3.16 6.93
N GLU A 58 -8.55 -2.80 7.93
CA GLU A 58 -9.66 -1.88 7.72
C GLU A 58 -9.18 -0.50 7.30
N VAL A 59 -8.16 0.02 7.98
CA VAL A 59 -7.63 1.34 7.68
C VAL A 59 -7.01 1.36 6.28
N LEU A 60 -6.34 0.28 5.91
CA LEU A 60 -5.66 0.19 4.62
C LEU A 60 -6.58 -0.28 3.50
N GLU A 61 -7.83 -0.60 3.84
CA GLU A 61 -8.85 -1.00 2.86
C GLU A 61 -8.47 -2.24 2.08
N VAL A 62 -7.98 -3.23 2.80
CA VAL A 62 -7.65 -4.53 2.23
C VAL A 62 -8.25 -5.61 3.13
N PRO A 63 -8.52 -6.79 2.59
CA PRO A 63 -8.89 -7.92 3.45
C PRO A 63 -7.68 -8.37 4.26
N VAL A 64 -7.92 -9.02 5.39
CA VAL A 64 -6.82 -9.53 6.21
C VAL A 64 -5.95 -10.49 5.41
N SER A 65 -6.53 -11.21 4.47
CA SER A 65 -5.78 -12.14 3.63
C SER A 65 -4.69 -11.45 2.82
N TYR A 66 -4.81 -10.15 2.59
CA TYR A 66 -3.78 -9.40 1.88
C TYR A 66 -2.40 -9.58 2.53
N PHE A 67 -2.38 -9.57 3.87
CA PHE A 67 -1.11 -9.66 4.59
C PHE A 67 -0.42 -11.00 4.43
N TYR A 68 -1.19 -12.03 4.08
CA TYR A 68 -0.66 -13.40 3.94
C TYR A 68 -0.38 -13.78 2.49
N GLU A 69 -0.75 -12.93 1.54
CA GLU A 69 -0.50 -13.23 0.13
C GLU A 69 0.98 -13.36 -0.12
N GLY A 70 1.35 -14.41 -0.82
CA GLY A 70 2.73 -14.67 -1.14
C GLY A 70 3.51 -15.35 -0.02
N LEU A 71 2.88 -15.59 1.11
CA LEU A 71 3.57 -16.28 2.20
C LEU A 71 3.95 -17.67 1.75
N GLY A 72 5.21 -18.03 1.96
CA GLY A 72 5.75 -19.28 1.45
C GLY A 72 6.36 -19.15 0.07
N GLN A 73 6.26 -17.98 -0.54
CA GLN A 73 6.83 -17.69 -1.85
C GLN A 73 7.71 -16.46 -1.76
N GLU A 74 8.61 -16.46 -0.80
CA GLU A 74 9.42 -15.28 -0.51
C GLU A 74 10.20 -14.77 -1.71
N SER A 75 10.68 -15.69 -2.55
CA SER A 75 11.45 -15.26 -3.71
C SER A 75 10.59 -14.41 -4.65
N THR A 76 9.31 -14.71 -4.76
CA THR A 76 8.41 -13.93 -5.57
C THR A 76 8.18 -12.56 -4.94
N ILE A 77 7.98 -12.54 -3.64
CA ILE A 77 7.79 -11.28 -2.92
C ILE A 77 9.02 -10.39 -3.06
N ASP A 78 10.19 -10.97 -2.91
CA ASP A 78 11.43 -10.22 -2.99
C ASP A 78 11.65 -9.63 -4.37
N LYS A 79 11.09 -10.25 -5.40
CA LYS A 79 11.24 -9.79 -6.77
C LYS A 79 10.21 -8.75 -7.17
N GLU A 80 9.17 -8.59 -6.40
CA GLU A 80 8.17 -7.57 -6.70
C GLU A 80 8.78 -6.19 -6.55
N PRO A 81 8.56 -5.32 -7.53
CA PRO A 81 9.05 -3.95 -7.38
C PRO A 81 8.31 -3.26 -6.24
N GLU A 82 9.07 -2.53 -5.47
CA GLU A 82 8.47 -1.74 -4.41
C GLU A 82 7.76 -0.54 -5.01
N PRO A 83 6.62 -0.15 -4.45
CA PRO A 83 6.00 1.10 -4.90
C PRO A 83 6.92 2.27 -4.55
N PRO A 84 6.83 3.35 -5.32
CA PRO A 84 7.66 4.52 -5.03
C PRO A 84 7.43 5.04 -3.62
N GLU A 85 8.46 5.62 -3.07
CA GLU A 85 8.33 6.24 -1.76
C GLU A 85 7.34 7.39 -1.84
N PRO A 86 6.46 7.53 -0.85
CA PRO A 86 5.48 8.61 -0.92
C PRO A 86 6.11 9.99 -1.04
N HIS A 87 7.25 10.19 -0.42
CA HIS A 87 7.88 11.51 -0.44
C HIS A 87 8.56 11.80 -1.77
N THR A 88 8.93 10.78 -2.54
CA THR A 88 9.52 10.99 -3.86
C THR A 88 8.46 11.06 -4.94
N GLY A 89 7.25 10.63 -4.65
CA GLY A 89 6.15 10.67 -5.58
C GLY A 89 5.15 11.73 -5.17
N LYS A 90 5.57 13.00 -5.19
CA LYS A 90 4.66 14.05 -4.79
C LYS A 90 3.39 14.05 -5.63
N GLU A 91 3.55 13.83 -6.94
CA GLU A 91 2.39 13.78 -7.83
C GLU A 91 1.46 12.66 -7.47
N THR A 92 2.02 11.50 -7.13
CA THR A 92 1.22 10.35 -6.71
C THR A 92 0.48 10.66 -5.43
N LYS A 93 1.18 11.27 -4.47
CA LYS A 93 0.57 11.62 -3.19
C LYS A 93 -0.55 12.63 -3.39
N ASP A 94 -0.31 13.65 -4.21
CA ASP A 94 -1.31 14.65 -4.49
C ASP A 94 -2.53 14.03 -5.17
N LEU A 95 -2.30 13.11 -6.09
CA LEU A 95 -3.38 12.43 -6.79
C LEU A 95 -4.22 11.60 -5.82
N ILE A 96 -3.57 10.86 -4.93
CA ILE A 96 -4.29 10.04 -3.96
C ILE A 96 -5.13 10.92 -3.04
N GLN A 97 -4.56 12.02 -2.56
CA GLN A 97 -5.31 12.92 -1.69
C GLN A 97 -6.50 13.53 -2.42
N ALA A 98 -6.28 13.94 -3.67
CA ALA A 98 -7.35 14.51 -4.47
C ALA A 98 -8.45 13.47 -4.71
N PHE A 99 -8.05 12.24 -5.00
CA PHE A 99 -8.99 11.16 -5.25
C PHE A 99 -9.92 10.94 -4.06
N TYR A 100 -9.34 10.87 -2.86
CA TYR A 100 -10.14 10.59 -1.66
C TYR A 100 -10.91 11.80 -1.16
N SER A 101 -10.60 12.99 -1.66
CA SER A 101 -11.39 14.17 -1.30
C SER A 101 -12.62 14.32 -2.20
N LEU A 102 -12.72 13.54 -3.25
CA LEU A 102 -13.85 13.61 -4.15
C LEU A 102 -15.01 12.75 -3.63
N SER A 103 -16.24 13.16 -3.97
CA SER A 103 -17.39 12.31 -3.71
C SER A 103 -17.35 11.11 -4.67
N GLU A 104 -18.25 10.16 -4.44
CA GLU A 104 -18.19 8.89 -5.14
C GLU A 104 -18.26 9.03 -6.66
N ARG A 105 -19.15 9.88 -7.14
CA ARG A 105 -19.38 10.01 -8.57
C ARG A 105 -18.18 10.60 -9.32
N PRO A 106 -17.64 11.74 -8.90
CA PRO A 106 -16.43 12.26 -9.54
C PRO A 106 -15.24 11.31 -9.38
N ARG A 107 -15.16 10.60 -8.26
CA ARG A 107 -14.08 9.64 -8.03
C ARG A 107 -14.13 8.54 -9.08
N GLN A 108 -15.33 8.03 -9.37
CA GLN A 108 -15.49 6.98 -10.37
C GLN A 108 -15.09 7.48 -11.74
N LYS A 109 -15.47 8.71 -12.08
CA LYS A 109 -15.11 9.30 -13.36
C LYS A 109 -13.61 9.46 -13.52
N LEU A 110 -12.94 9.87 -12.43
CA LEU A 110 -11.48 10.00 -12.46
C LEU A 110 -10.83 8.65 -12.70
N LEU A 111 -11.33 7.63 -12.01
CA LEU A 111 -10.81 6.28 -12.18
C LEU A 111 -11.00 5.78 -13.61
N ASP A 112 -12.18 6.01 -14.16
CA ASP A 112 -12.48 5.61 -15.54
C ASP A 112 -11.57 6.31 -16.53
N LEU A 113 -11.32 7.60 -16.30
CA LEU A 113 -10.43 8.37 -17.17
C LEU A 113 -9.01 7.81 -17.11
N ALA A 114 -8.52 7.51 -15.91
CA ALA A 114 -7.18 6.96 -15.76
C ALA A 114 -7.04 5.64 -16.50
N LYS A 115 -8.03 4.78 -16.38
CA LYS A 115 -8.00 3.50 -17.07
C LYS A 115 -8.04 3.68 -18.58
N SER A 116 -8.85 4.62 -19.05
CA SER A 116 -8.97 4.90 -20.48
C SER A 116 -7.65 5.40 -21.05
N LEU A 117 -6.98 6.28 -20.34
CA LEU A 117 -5.69 6.81 -20.79
C LEU A 117 -4.66 5.69 -20.91
N ASN A 118 -4.68 4.78 -19.95
CA ASN A 118 -3.75 3.66 -19.98
C ASN A 118 -4.00 2.74 -21.16
N GLU A 119 -5.26 2.58 -21.56
CA GLU A 119 -5.60 1.73 -22.67
C GLU A 119 -5.24 2.34 -24.02
N THR A 120 -5.30 3.66 -24.11
CA THR A 120 -5.03 4.34 -25.39
C THR A 120 -3.54 4.49 -25.65
N GLU A 121 -2.71 4.21 -24.67
CA GLU A 121 -1.27 4.25 -24.85
C GLU A 121 -0.73 2.85 -24.85
N PRO A 122 -0.72 2.25 -25.93
CA PRO A 122 -0.33 0.88 -25.94
C PRO A 122 1.12 0.72 -26.09
N GLU A 123 0.85 1.07 -26.03
CA GLU A 123 1.52 0.87 -26.04
C GLU A 123 2.39 1.37 -26.36
N VAL A 124 2.55 2.07 -26.43
CA VAL A 124 3.35 2.71 -26.66
C VAL A 124 4.29 2.57 -26.14
N ALA A 125 4.11 2.28 -26.08
CA ALA A 125 4.76 2.09 -25.76
C ALA A 125 5.32 1.38 -25.72
N GLY A 126 5.26 1.35 -25.91
CA GLY A 126 5.59 0.83 -25.97
C GLY A 126 5.64 0.56 -26.22
N HIS A 127 5.45 1.17 -26.50
CA HIS A 127 5.22 1.40 -26.75
C HIS A 127 5.27 1.63 -26.99
N ALA A 128 5.51 1.99 -27.25
CA ALA A 128 5.33 2.37 -27.43
C ALA A 128 5.12 2.57 -27.79
N PHE A 129 5.27 2.89 -28.14
CA PHE A 129 4.93 3.11 -28.41
C PHE A 129 5.00 3.01 -29.04
N PRO A 130 5.07 3.33 -29.46
CA PRO A 130 5.04 3.42 -30.21
C PRO A 130 5.32 3.52 -30.40
#